data_11eef3de00e26610dfe4d773e09d9c00
#
_entry.id   11eef3de00e26610dfe4d773e09d9c00
#
_cell.length_a   1.000
_cell.length_b   1.000
_cell.length_c   1.000
_cell.angle_alpha   90.00
_cell.angle_beta   90.00
_cell.angle_gamma   90.00
#
_symmetry.space_group_name_H-M   'P 1'
#
loop_
_entity.id
_entity.type
_entity.pdbx_description
1 polymer ?
#
loop_
_entity_poly.entity_id
_entity_poly.type
_entity_poly.pdbx_seq_one_letter_code
_entity_poly.pdbx_strand_id
1 'polypeptide(L)'
;MPKREELMVEGLMPPISHYCDAVRWGDLLFVSGVAPVDAQGKVVSDDPAAQTRRIFLNMKAILDAAGASFADVLKVTVYLTDVEDRKKINPVRQEFFGAARPASTLIGVQALAIPEMKVEIEAVVGLRG
;
A
#
# COMPACT_ATOMS: atom_id res chain seq x y z
N MET A 1 6.18 27.41 -2.62
CA MET A 1 4.84 26.89 -2.40
C MET A 1 4.75 25.42 -2.83
N PRO A 2 4.16 24.58 -2.01
CA PRO A 2 3.92 23.19 -2.44
C PRO A 2 3.03 23.17 -3.67
N LYS A 3 3.22 22.18 -4.49
CA LYS A 3 2.30 21.95 -5.58
C LYS A 3 1.97 20.46 -5.65
N ARG A 4 0.81 20.18 -6.22
CA ARG A 4 0.30 18.84 -6.33
C ARG A 4 0.95 18.11 -7.51
N GLU A 5 1.53 16.95 -7.25
CA GLU A 5 2.12 16.10 -8.29
C GLU A 5 1.50 14.71 -8.21
N GLU A 6 1.01 14.22 -9.33
CA GLU A 6 0.48 12.85 -9.42
C GLU A 6 1.58 11.91 -9.89
N LEU A 7 1.68 10.75 -9.25
CA LEU A 7 2.62 9.71 -9.65
C LEU A 7 1.85 8.54 -10.27
N MET A 8 2.30 8.12 -11.45
CA MET A 8 1.84 6.90 -12.12
C MET A 8 3.09 6.05 -12.34
N VAL A 9 3.19 4.92 -11.64
CA VAL A 9 4.40 4.12 -11.61
C VAL A 9 4.36 3.04 -12.66
N GLU A 10 5.36 3.03 -13.55
CA GLU A 10 5.47 1.99 -14.58
C GLU A 10 5.61 0.62 -13.95
N GLY A 11 5.01 -0.38 -14.57
CA GLY A 11 5.09 -1.77 -14.13
C GLY A 11 4.01 -2.18 -13.16
N LEU A 12 3.29 -1.24 -12.59
CA LEU A 12 2.12 -1.54 -11.76
C LEU A 12 0.87 -1.63 -12.62
N MET A 13 -0.15 -2.31 -12.11
CA MET A 13 -1.45 -2.34 -12.78
C MET A 13 -1.96 -0.92 -12.96
N PRO A 14 -2.40 -0.55 -14.18
CA PRO A 14 -3.05 0.75 -14.36
C PRO A 14 -4.27 0.91 -13.45
N PRO A 15 -4.54 2.13 -12.96
CA PRO A 15 -5.71 2.34 -12.11
C PRO A 15 -7.01 1.89 -12.79
N ILE A 16 -7.83 1.17 -12.03
CA ILE A 16 -9.10 0.63 -12.55
C ILE A 16 -10.25 1.63 -12.40
N SER A 17 -9.99 2.78 -11.80
CA SER A 17 -10.96 3.86 -11.62
C SER A 17 -10.25 5.20 -11.79
N HIS A 18 -10.88 6.28 -11.38
CA HIS A 18 -10.33 7.63 -11.54
C HIS A 18 -9.42 7.98 -10.36
N TYR A 19 -8.16 7.55 -10.43
CA TYR A 19 -7.15 7.86 -9.40
C TYR A 19 -5.75 7.63 -9.97
N CYS A 20 -4.74 8.07 -9.23
CA CYS A 20 -3.33 7.81 -9.52
C CYS A 20 -2.73 6.95 -8.41
N ASP A 21 -1.48 6.51 -8.59
CA ASP A 21 -0.82 5.66 -7.59
C ASP A 21 -0.48 6.42 -6.32
N ALA A 22 -0.11 7.68 -6.44
CA ALA A 22 0.20 8.51 -5.29
C ALA A 22 0.14 9.99 -5.66
N VAL A 23 -0.07 10.83 -4.66
CA VAL A 23 -0.03 12.30 -4.83
C VAL A 23 1.01 12.85 -3.87
N ARG A 24 1.95 13.62 -4.40
CA ARG A 24 2.92 14.36 -3.61
C ARG A 24 2.40 15.78 -3.37
N TRP A 25 2.57 16.23 -2.14
CA TRP A 25 2.31 17.61 -1.75
C TRP A 25 3.42 18.04 -0.80
N GLY A 26 4.38 18.86 -1.30
CA GLY A 26 5.52 19.28 -0.48
C GLY A 26 6.34 18.07 -0.02
N ASP A 27 6.45 17.91 1.28
CA ASP A 27 7.21 16.83 1.91
C ASP A 27 6.34 15.61 2.25
N LEU A 28 5.11 15.56 1.77
CA LEU A 28 4.21 14.44 2.02
C LEU A 28 3.85 13.73 0.72
N LEU A 29 3.73 12.42 0.83
CA LEU A 29 3.24 11.56 -0.26
C LEU A 29 2.05 10.78 0.26
N PHE A 30 0.94 10.87 -0.47
CA PHE A 30 -0.29 10.13 -0.15
C PHE A 30 -0.38 8.98 -1.14
N VAL A 31 -0.22 7.76 -0.64
CA VAL A 31 -0.26 6.55 -1.46
C VAL A 31 -1.68 6.02 -1.48
N SER A 32 -2.23 5.82 -2.67
CA SER A 32 -3.55 5.22 -2.86
C SER A 32 -3.59 3.81 -2.26
N GLY A 33 -4.77 3.30 -2.02
CA GLY A 33 -4.93 1.92 -1.59
C GLY A 33 -4.23 0.96 -2.54
N VAL A 34 -3.26 0.21 -2.03
CA VAL A 34 -2.46 -0.73 -2.81
C VAL A 34 -3.11 -2.10 -2.74
N ALA A 35 -3.33 -2.70 -3.91
CA ALA A 35 -3.99 -3.99 -4.04
C ALA A 35 -2.97 -5.12 -4.20
N PRO A 36 -3.34 -6.37 -3.82
CA PRO A 36 -2.45 -7.53 -3.92
C PRO A 36 -2.47 -8.15 -5.33
N VAL A 37 -2.19 -7.33 -6.35
CA VAL A 37 -2.33 -7.72 -7.74
C VAL A 37 -1.00 -7.64 -8.49
N ASP A 38 -0.89 -8.43 -9.56
CA ASP A 38 0.22 -8.31 -10.51
C ASP A 38 -0.04 -7.18 -11.51
N ALA A 39 0.87 -7.00 -12.46
CA ALA A 39 0.76 -5.93 -13.47
C ALA A 39 -0.47 -6.07 -14.37
N GLN A 40 -1.04 -7.26 -14.47
CA GLN A 40 -2.24 -7.53 -15.25
C GLN A 40 -3.52 -7.40 -14.42
N GLY A 41 -3.39 -7.03 -13.15
CA GLY A 41 -4.55 -6.82 -12.27
C GLY A 41 -5.10 -8.09 -11.64
N LYS A 42 -4.33 -9.17 -11.67
CA LYS A 42 -4.75 -10.45 -11.11
C LYS A 42 -4.31 -10.57 -9.67
N VAL A 43 -5.22 -10.92 -8.77
CA VAL A 43 -4.89 -11.20 -7.38
C VAL A 43 -3.98 -12.42 -7.31
N VAL A 44 -2.84 -12.28 -6.65
CA VAL A 44 -1.74 -13.26 -6.75
C VAL A 44 -1.97 -14.54 -5.96
N SER A 45 -2.86 -14.53 -4.96
CA SER A 45 -3.06 -15.65 -4.05
C SER A 45 -4.32 -15.42 -3.24
N ASP A 46 -4.90 -16.48 -2.67
CA ASP A 46 -5.99 -16.35 -1.70
C ASP A 46 -5.47 -16.31 -0.25
N ASP A 47 -4.15 -16.40 -0.05
CA ASP A 47 -3.53 -16.34 1.27
C ASP A 47 -3.30 -14.89 1.69
N PRO A 48 -3.83 -14.44 2.85
CA PRO A 48 -3.65 -13.06 3.30
C PRO A 48 -2.19 -12.63 3.44
N ALA A 49 -1.31 -13.52 3.89
CA ALA A 49 0.11 -13.19 4.01
C ALA A 49 0.75 -12.95 2.64
N ALA A 50 0.45 -13.81 1.66
CA ALA A 50 0.95 -13.65 0.29
C ALA A 50 0.38 -12.39 -0.36
N GLN A 51 -0.90 -12.10 -0.13
CA GLN A 51 -1.50 -10.85 -0.61
C GLN A 51 -0.80 -9.63 -0.01
N THR A 52 -0.53 -9.65 1.27
CA THR A 52 0.15 -8.54 1.95
C THR A 52 1.56 -8.34 1.41
N ARG A 53 2.28 -9.43 1.14
CA ARG A 53 3.61 -9.36 0.54
C ARG A 53 3.56 -8.68 -0.83
N ARG A 54 2.59 -9.06 -1.67
CA ARG A 54 2.42 -8.41 -2.97
C ARG A 54 2.10 -6.93 -2.83
N ILE A 55 1.24 -6.58 -1.88
CA ILE A 55 0.93 -5.18 -1.59
C ILE A 55 2.21 -4.40 -1.28
N PHE A 56 3.07 -4.92 -0.40
CA PHE A 56 4.29 -4.19 -0.03
C PHE A 56 5.31 -4.16 -1.17
N LEU A 57 5.37 -5.18 -2.02
CA LEU A 57 6.21 -5.11 -3.22
C LEU A 57 5.71 -4.03 -4.18
N ASN A 58 4.40 -3.93 -4.38
CA ASN A 58 3.81 -2.86 -5.19
C ASN A 58 4.04 -1.49 -4.55
N MET A 59 3.86 -1.38 -3.23
CA MET A 59 4.13 -0.14 -2.50
C MET A 59 5.60 0.25 -2.59
N LYS A 60 6.51 -0.73 -2.56
CA LYS A 60 7.94 -0.45 -2.70
C LYS A 60 8.23 0.23 -4.04
N ALA A 61 7.59 -0.20 -5.11
CA ALA A 61 7.77 0.44 -6.42
C ALA A 61 7.34 1.92 -6.37
N ILE A 62 6.26 2.22 -5.66
CA ILE A 62 5.77 3.59 -5.49
C ILE A 62 6.76 4.40 -4.64
N LEU A 63 7.21 3.82 -3.53
CA LEU A 63 8.19 4.48 -2.65
C LEU A 63 9.49 4.75 -3.40
N ASP A 64 10.00 3.78 -4.15
CA ASP A 64 11.22 3.93 -4.94
C ASP A 64 11.08 5.08 -5.94
N ALA A 65 9.94 5.18 -6.61
CA ALA A 65 9.68 6.25 -7.59
C ALA A 65 9.68 7.63 -6.92
N ALA A 66 9.33 7.71 -5.64
CA ALA A 66 9.30 8.96 -4.89
C ALA A 66 10.60 9.22 -4.11
N GLY A 67 11.58 8.32 -4.18
CA GLY A 67 12.82 8.46 -3.42
C GLY A 67 12.66 8.20 -1.93
N ALA A 68 11.70 7.37 -1.54
CA ALA A 68 11.40 7.07 -0.14
C ALA A 68 11.61 5.58 0.14
N SER A 69 11.51 5.22 1.41
CA SER A 69 11.61 3.83 1.88
C SER A 69 10.51 3.55 2.90
N PHE A 70 10.39 2.28 3.31
CA PHE A 70 9.41 1.92 4.35
C PHE A 70 9.66 2.66 5.68
N ALA A 71 10.90 3.03 5.96
CA ALA A 71 11.21 3.80 7.16
C ALA A 71 10.61 5.22 7.12
N ASP A 72 10.25 5.71 5.95
CA ASP A 72 9.64 7.03 5.76
C ASP A 72 8.12 6.99 5.86
N VAL A 73 7.51 5.82 5.94
CA VAL A 73 6.06 5.68 6.05
C VAL A 73 5.61 6.11 7.44
N LEU A 74 4.75 7.12 7.49
CA LEU A 74 4.28 7.73 8.73
C LEU A 74 3.02 7.04 9.23
N LYS A 75 2.15 6.67 8.33
CA LYS A 75 0.84 6.11 8.66
C LYS A 75 0.42 5.11 7.60
N VAL A 76 -0.17 4.01 8.06
CA VAL A 76 -0.88 3.07 7.17
C VAL A 76 -2.31 2.89 7.67
N THR A 77 -3.23 2.66 6.75
CA THR A 77 -4.56 2.13 7.05
C THR A 77 -4.67 0.78 6.36
N VAL A 78 -4.97 -0.24 7.14
CA VAL A 78 -5.04 -1.62 6.69
C VAL A 78 -6.51 -2.04 6.67
N TYR A 79 -6.99 -2.43 5.49
CA TYR A 79 -8.37 -2.91 5.30
C TYR A 79 -8.34 -4.41 5.15
N LEU A 80 -9.10 -5.13 5.97
CA LEU A 80 -9.21 -6.59 5.94
C LEU A 80 -10.67 -7.00 5.79
N THR A 81 -10.92 -8.01 4.96
CA THR A 81 -12.27 -8.61 4.89
C THR A 81 -12.53 -9.53 6.08
N ASP A 82 -11.48 -10.01 6.73
CA ASP A 82 -11.54 -10.77 7.98
C ASP A 82 -10.48 -10.22 8.93
N VAL A 83 -10.91 -9.57 10.02
CA VAL A 83 -9.98 -8.92 10.95
C VAL A 83 -9.06 -9.91 11.67
N GLU A 84 -9.43 -11.19 11.73
CA GLU A 84 -8.57 -12.22 12.32
C GLU A 84 -7.32 -12.48 11.48
N ASP A 85 -7.33 -12.10 10.21
CA ASP A 85 -6.16 -12.21 9.34
C ASP A 85 -5.01 -11.30 9.76
N ARG A 86 -5.24 -10.34 10.69
CA ARG A 86 -4.15 -9.49 11.20
C ARG A 86 -2.99 -10.32 11.75
N LYS A 87 -3.28 -11.48 12.33
CA LYS A 87 -2.25 -12.38 12.87
C LYS A 87 -1.37 -12.97 11.78
N LYS A 88 -1.95 -13.19 10.61
CA LYS A 88 -1.24 -13.75 9.45
C LYS A 88 -0.39 -12.72 8.74
N ILE A 89 -0.83 -11.46 8.73
CA ILE A 89 -0.14 -10.39 8.00
C ILE A 89 0.95 -9.70 8.82
N ASN A 90 0.88 -9.75 10.15
CA ASN A 90 1.86 -9.06 11.00
C ASN A 90 3.31 -9.47 10.74
N PRO A 91 3.65 -10.76 10.56
CA PRO A 91 5.03 -11.12 10.22
C PRO A 91 5.52 -10.48 8.92
N VAL A 92 4.65 -10.34 7.93
CA VAL A 92 5.00 -9.69 6.66
C VAL A 92 5.23 -8.19 6.89
N ARG A 93 4.39 -7.55 7.71
CA ARG A 93 4.59 -6.14 8.08
C ARG A 93 5.94 -5.94 8.75
N GLN A 94 6.30 -6.80 9.68
CA GLN A 94 7.57 -6.74 10.38
C GLN A 94 8.76 -6.90 9.42
N GLU A 95 8.62 -7.79 8.44
CA GLU A 95 9.66 -8.03 7.45
C GLU A 95 9.97 -6.77 6.64
N PHE A 96 8.94 -6.06 6.17
CA PHE A 96 9.13 -4.89 5.30
C PHE A 96 9.48 -3.61 6.06
N PHE A 97 8.88 -3.40 7.23
CA PHE A 97 9.10 -2.18 8.01
C PHE A 97 10.32 -2.28 8.94
N GLY A 98 10.71 -3.49 9.33
CA GLY A 98 11.83 -3.67 10.26
C GLY A 98 11.57 -2.99 11.60
N ALA A 99 12.52 -2.20 12.06
CA ALA A 99 12.41 -1.50 13.34
C ALA A 99 11.48 -0.28 13.26
N ALA A 100 11.22 0.26 12.08
CA ALA A 100 10.32 1.39 11.91
C ALA A 100 8.87 0.93 12.04
N ARG A 101 8.10 1.60 12.88
CA ARG A 101 6.70 1.27 13.10
C ARG A 101 5.84 2.47 12.73
N PRO A 102 5.07 2.40 11.64
CA PRO A 102 4.17 3.49 11.28
C PRO A 102 2.99 3.56 12.25
N ALA A 103 2.37 4.73 12.36
CA ALA A 103 1.04 4.79 12.95
C ALA A 103 0.11 3.93 12.10
N SER A 104 -0.81 3.19 12.73
CA SER A 104 -1.61 2.21 12.00
C SER A 104 -3.04 2.17 12.51
N THR A 105 -3.97 2.11 11.58
CA THR A 105 -5.38 1.81 11.86
C THR A 105 -5.77 0.60 11.02
N LEU A 106 -6.43 -0.37 11.65
CA LEU A 106 -6.90 -1.57 10.98
C LEU A 106 -8.41 -1.59 11.00
N ILE A 107 -9.02 -1.80 9.83
CA ILE A 107 -10.47 -1.73 9.65
C ILE A 107 -10.95 -3.00 8.97
N GLY A 108 -12.00 -3.61 9.55
CA GLY A 108 -12.72 -4.69 8.88
C GLY A 108 -13.73 -4.11 7.90
N VAL A 109 -13.77 -4.67 6.68
CA VAL A 109 -14.69 -4.23 5.63
C VAL A 109 -15.43 -5.45 5.07
N GLN A 110 -16.60 -5.20 4.49
CA GLN A 110 -17.40 -6.28 3.93
C GLN A 110 -16.79 -6.83 2.64
N ALA A 111 -16.21 -5.97 1.81
CA ALA A 111 -15.62 -6.34 0.53
C ALA A 111 -14.61 -5.27 0.11
N LEU A 112 -13.72 -5.66 -0.79
CA LEU A 112 -12.77 -4.77 -1.45
C LEU A 112 -13.09 -4.69 -2.95
N ALA A 113 -12.39 -3.82 -3.67
CA ALA A 113 -12.75 -3.51 -5.06
C ALA A 113 -12.70 -4.71 -6.01
N ILE A 114 -11.78 -5.65 -5.76
CA ILE A 114 -11.67 -6.88 -6.56
C ILE A 114 -12.08 -8.04 -5.65
N PRO A 115 -12.98 -8.94 -6.11
CA PRO A 115 -13.61 -9.93 -5.23
C PRO A 115 -12.66 -10.82 -4.42
N GLU A 116 -11.53 -11.20 -4.97
CA GLU A 116 -10.57 -12.10 -4.30
C GLU A 116 -9.66 -11.38 -3.30
N MET A 117 -9.72 -10.06 -3.23
CA MET A 117 -8.90 -9.30 -2.28
C MET A 117 -9.37 -9.52 -0.86
N LYS A 118 -8.40 -9.80 0.02
CA LYS A 118 -8.61 -9.93 1.47
C LYS A 118 -7.96 -8.80 2.23
N VAL A 119 -7.02 -8.11 1.60
CA VAL A 119 -6.23 -7.04 2.22
C VAL A 119 -6.07 -5.90 1.22
N GLU A 120 -6.11 -4.67 1.73
CA GLU A 120 -5.69 -3.47 1.01
C GLU A 120 -5.03 -2.54 2.01
N ILE A 121 -3.97 -1.82 1.60
CA ILE A 121 -3.24 -0.91 2.50
C ILE A 121 -2.97 0.39 1.78
N GLU A 122 -3.29 1.49 2.45
CA GLU A 122 -2.91 2.84 1.99
C GLU A 122 -1.90 3.43 2.96
N ALA A 123 -1.17 4.46 2.53
CA ALA A 123 -0.10 5.01 3.34
C ALA A 123 0.04 6.52 3.18
N VAL A 124 0.57 7.16 4.22
CA VAL A 124 1.08 8.53 4.17
C VAL A 124 2.57 8.46 4.46
N VAL A 125 3.36 9.11 3.63
CA VAL A 125 4.83 9.00 3.65
C VAL A 125 5.42 10.40 3.84
N GLY A 126 6.44 10.51 4.69
CA GLY A 126 7.22 11.73 4.85
C GLY A 126 8.42 11.68 3.92
N LEU A 127 8.54 12.67 3.05
CA LEU A 127 9.65 12.72 2.10
C LEU A 127 10.81 13.52 2.68
N ARG A 128 12.01 13.04 2.48
CA ARG A 128 13.21 13.74 2.89
C ARG A 128 13.50 14.85 1.90
N GLY A 129 13.88 16.01 2.45
CA GLY A 129 14.11 17.21 1.69
C GLY A 129 15.24 17.15 0.65
#